data_3e8d67550267986fd2ff066569152a36
#
_entry.id   3e8d67550267986fd2ff066569152a36
#
_cell.length_a   1.000
_cell.length_b   1.000
_cell.length_c   1.000
_cell.angle_alpha   90.00
_cell.angle_beta   90.00
_cell.angle_gamma   90.00
#
_symmetry.space_group_name_H-M   'P 1'
#
loop_
_entity.id
_entity.type
_entity.pdbx_description
1 polymer ?
#
loop_
_entity_poly.entity_id
_entity_poly.type
_entity_poly.pdbx_seq_one_letter_code
_entity_poly.pdbx_strand_id
1 'polypeptide(L)'
;MLQPLAPDKIDRSVAAATTPAARLVLALAAVHAARVAQIATLMLDDVDIGNRRLTIAGRVRPVDDRTLKLLLAWLEYRRERWPNTADLHLLINNQTATGTGRASNRWIRGPLRGQEATLERLRVDRQLEEAMVQGPDPLHLAEVFGLHEKISTTGEGWQVSRRRQAGAARLVRLSCTDLRGVLEAWVTIQA
;
A
#
# COMPACT_ATOMS: atom_id res chain seq x y z
N MET A 1 1.63 4.28 22.15
CA MET A 1 0.35 4.65 21.55
C MET A 1 0.61 4.91 20.07
N LEU A 2 -0.05 4.20 19.15
CA LEU A 2 0.08 4.44 17.70
C LEU A 2 -0.69 5.72 17.36
N GLN A 3 0.01 6.72 16.82
CA GLN A 3 -0.60 7.96 16.35
C GLN A 3 -0.70 7.93 14.82
N PRO A 4 -1.75 8.50 14.22
CA PRO A 4 -1.84 8.68 12.77
C PRO A 4 -0.63 9.46 12.24
N LEU A 5 -0.24 9.14 11.02
CA LEU A 5 0.82 9.89 10.34
C LEU A 5 0.37 11.32 10.04
N ALA A 6 1.27 12.26 10.24
CA ALA A 6 1.02 13.65 9.84
C ALA A 6 1.06 13.77 8.31
N PRO A 7 0.15 14.57 7.68
CA PRO A 7 0.05 14.70 6.22
C PRO A 7 1.38 15.05 5.56
N ASP A 8 2.16 15.97 6.12
CA ASP A 8 3.46 16.39 5.60
C ASP A 8 4.48 15.26 5.48
N LYS A 9 4.38 14.23 6.35
CA LYS A 9 5.24 13.04 6.29
C LYS A 9 4.84 12.11 5.16
N ILE A 10 3.54 12.01 4.91
CA ILE A 10 2.97 11.26 3.79
C ILE A 10 3.40 11.92 2.47
N ASP A 11 3.25 13.24 2.35
CA ASP A 11 3.62 14.01 1.16
C ASP A 11 5.11 13.85 0.82
N ARG A 12 5.98 13.88 1.82
CA ARG A 12 7.42 13.61 1.64
C ARG A 12 7.68 12.20 1.11
N SER A 13 6.94 11.21 1.58
CA SER A 13 7.09 9.83 1.10
C SER A 13 6.55 9.66 -0.33
N VAL A 14 5.47 10.35 -0.68
CA VAL A 14 4.94 10.41 -2.06
C VAL A 14 5.96 11.07 -2.98
N ALA A 15 6.53 12.20 -2.58
CA ALA A 15 7.56 12.90 -3.35
C ALA A 15 8.85 12.07 -3.54
N ALA A 16 9.21 11.25 -2.55
CA ALA A 16 10.34 10.32 -2.64
C ALA A 16 10.10 9.15 -3.61
N ALA A 17 8.85 8.81 -3.91
CA ALA A 17 8.48 7.74 -4.83
C ALA A 17 8.55 8.20 -6.30
N THR A 18 9.75 8.42 -6.82
CA THR A 18 9.99 8.99 -8.15
C THR A 18 9.81 8.00 -9.31
N THR A 19 9.97 6.70 -9.08
CA THR A 19 9.87 5.67 -10.13
C THR A 19 8.47 5.04 -10.19
N PRO A 20 8.02 4.52 -11.36
CA PRO A 20 6.74 3.81 -11.47
C PRO A 20 6.61 2.65 -10.46
N ALA A 21 7.68 1.88 -10.25
CA ALA A 21 7.73 0.82 -9.25
C ALA A 21 7.50 1.35 -7.83
N ALA A 22 8.21 2.45 -7.46
CA ALA A 22 8.11 3.05 -6.14
C ALA A 22 6.70 3.55 -5.84
N ARG A 23 6.06 4.18 -6.83
CA ARG A 23 4.68 4.67 -6.73
C ARG A 23 3.68 3.55 -6.54
N LEU A 24 3.81 2.48 -7.33
CA LEU A 24 2.95 1.30 -7.19
C LEU A 24 3.14 0.64 -5.81
N VAL A 25 4.38 0.46 -5.35
CA VAL A 25 4.69 -0.09 -4.01
C VAL A 25 4.06 0.77 -2.91
N LEU A 26 4.16 2.10 -3.03
CA LEU A 26 3.55 3.03 -2.08
C LEU A 26 2.02 2.85 -2.04
N ALA A 27 1.36 2.80 -3.20
CA ALA A 27 -0.09 2.61 -3.30
C ALA A 27 -0.52 1.26 -2.70
N LEU A 28 0.21 0.17 -2.99
CA LEU A 28 -0.07 -1.15 -2.42
C LEU A 28 0.04 -1.17 -0.89
N ALA A 29 0.99 -0.45 -0.32
CA ALA A 29 1.13 -0.35 1.14
C ALA A 29 0.09 0.59 1.77
N ALA A 30 -0.13 1.78 1.19
CA ALA A 30 -0.97 2.82 1.77
C ALA A 30 -2.48 2.59 1.54
N VAL A 31 -2.88 2.06 0.38
CA VAL A 31 -4.30 1.83 0.04
C VAL A 31 -4.73 0.42 0.42
N HIS A 32 -3.94 -0.57 0.00
CA HIS A 32 -4.29 -1.99 0.21
C HIS A 32 -3.69 -2.58 1.49
N ALA A 33 -2.96 -1.80 2.29
CA ALA A 33 -2.27 -2.22 3.50
C ALA A 33 -1.41 -3.50 3.30
N ALA A 34 -0.83 -3.67 2.11
CA ALA A 34 -0.02 -4.83 1.77
C ALA A 34 1.34 -4.78 2.51
N ARG A 35 1.77 -5.94 3.01
CA ARG A 35 3.10 -6.09 3.61
C ARG A 35 4.16 -6.16 2.53
N VAL A 36 5.36 -5.69 2.82
CA VAL A 36 6.51 -5.75 1.88
C VAL A 36 6.74 -7.16 1.33
N ALA A 37 6.62 -8.19 2.17
CA ALA A 37 6.78 -9.58 1.74
C ALA A 37 5.66 -10.02 0.77
N GLN A 38 4.42 -9.57 0.98
CA GLN A 38 3.30 -9.86 0.08
C GLN A 38 3.48 -9.14 -1.26
N ILE A 39 3.90 -7.87 -1.22
CA ILE A 39 4.23 -7.09 -2.42
C ILE A 39 5.34 -7.76 -3.24
N ALA A 40 6.35 -8.32 -2.57
CA ALA A 40 7.46 -9.00 -3.23
C ALA A 40 7.05 -10.30 -3.96
N THR A 41 5.99 -10.94 -3.51
CA THR A 41 5.50 -12.23 -4.05
C THR A 41 4.33 -12.08 -5.01
N LEU A 42 3.85 -10.86 -5.28
CA LEU A 42 2.78 -10.63 -6.25
C LEU A 42 3.22 -11.08 -7.64
N MET A 43 2.33 -11.82 -8.31
CA MET A 43 2.51 -12.31 -9.67
C MET A 43 1.69 -11.47 -10.64
N LEU A 44 1.98 -11.57 -11.94
CA LEU A 44 1.15 -10.95 -12.98
C LEU A 44 -0.28 -11.52 -12.98
N ASP A 45 -0.42 -12.81 -12.71
CA ASP A 45 -1.73 -13.50 -12.65
C ASP A 45 -2.58 -13.07 -11.45
N ASP A 46 -1.96 -12.44 -10.43
CA ASP A 46 -2.71 -11.83 -9.32
C ASP A 46 -3.45 -10.55 -9.72
N VAL A 47 -3.19 -10.04 -10.94
CA VAL A 47 -3.72 -8.76 -11.43
C VAL A 47 -4.78 -9.00 -12.50
N ASP A 48 -6.03 -8.74 -12.17
CA ASP A 48 -7.15 -8.75 -13.10
C ASP A 48 -7.56 -7.31 -13.44
N ILE A 49 -6.97 -6.79 -14.52
CA ILE A 49 -7.22 -5.41 -15.00
C ILE A 49 -8.67 -5.26 -15.45
N GLY A 50 -9.22 -6.27 -16.13
CA GLY A 50 -10.56 -6.24 -16.71
C GLY A 50 -11.65 -6.10 -15.63
N ASN A 51 -11.51 -6.85 -14.54
CA ASN A 51 -12.44 -6.81 -13.42
C ASN A 51 -12.00 -5.87 -12.30
N ARG A 52 -10.88 -5.15 -12.49
CA ARG A 52 -10.29 -4.24 -11.49
C ARG A 52 -10.07 -4.91 -10.14
N ARG A 53 -9.41 -6.07 -10.16
CA ARG A 53 -9.14 -6.88 -8.98
C ARG A 53 -7.65 -7.16 -8.84
N LEU A 54 -7.21 -7.22 -7.59
CA LEU A 54 -5.85 -7.60 -7.23
C LEU A 54 -5.91 -8.62 -6.10
N THR A 55 -5.24 -9.77 -6.31
CA THR A 55 -5.15 -10.82 -5.30
C THR A 55 -3.90 -10.62 -4.46
N ILE A 56 -4.05 -10.28 -3.19
CA ILE A 56 -2.93 -10.12 -2.25
C ILE A 56 -3.03 -11.20 -1.17
N ALA A 57 -2.02 -12.07 -1.11
CA ALA A 57 -1.98 -13.19 -0.17
C ALA A 57 -3.26 -14.06 -0.20
N GLY A 58 -3.73 -14.38 -1.41
CA GLY A 58 -4.92 -15.20 -1.64
C GLY A 58 -6.25 -14.48 -1.44
N ARG A 59 -6.25 -13.16 -1.18
CA ARG A 59 -7.47 -12.37 -1.00
C ARG A 59 -7.66 -11.41 -2.16
N VAL A 60 -8.83 -11.49 -2.79
CA VAL A 60 -9.23 -10.59 -3.87
C VAL A 60 -9.64 -9.23 -3.30
N ARG A 61 -9.09 -8.15 -3.83
CA ARG A 61 -9.38 -6.78 -3.44
C ARG A 61 -9.76 -5.95 -4.66
N PRO A 62 -10.71 -5.03 -4.55
CA PRO A 62 -10.99 -4.08 -5.62
C PRO A 62 -9.81 -3.12 -5.79
N VAL A 63 -9.51 -2.78 -7.04
CA VAL A 63 -8.48 -1.80 -7.39
C VAL A 63 -9.17 -0.49 -7.74
N ASP A 64 -8.80 0.58 -7.04
CA ASP A 64 -9.29 1.93 -7.32
C ASP A 64 -8.66 2.49 -8.61
N ASP A 65 -9.25 3.55 -9.15
CA ASP A 65 -8.80 4.16 -10.42
C ASP A 65 -7.34 4.63 -10.37
N ARG A 66 -6.84 5.03 -9.22
CA ARG A 66 -5.47 5.52 -9.03
C ARG A 66 -4.47 4.39 -8.98
N THR A 67 -4.75 3.39 -8.15
CA THR A 67 -3.92 2.18 -8.12
C THR A 67 -3.89 1.53 -9.49
N LEU A 68 -5.01 1.53 -10.23
CA LEU A 68 -5.07 1.03 -11.60
C LEU A 68 -4.15 1.82 -12.54
N LYS A 69 -4.17 3.15 -12.50
CA LYS A 69 -3.27 3.98 -13.32
C LYS A 69 -1.80 3.71 -13.02
N LEU A 70 -1.44 3.62 -11.73
CA LEU A 70 -0.07 3.31 -11.32
C LEU A 70 0.36 1.90 -11.74
N LEU A 71 -0.55 0.95 -11.68
CA LEU A 71 -0.34 -0.42 -12.13
C LEU A 71 -0.10 -0.46 -13.65
N LEU A 72 -0.94 0.20 -14.44
CA LEU A 72 -0.78 0.27 -15.89
C LEU A 72 0.53 0.95 -16.28
N ALA A 73 0.87 2.08 -15.65
CA ALA A 73 2.13 2.78 -15.88
C ALA A 73 3.35 1.90 -15.55
N TRP A 74 3.26 1.11 -14.47
CA TRP A 74 4.31 0.16 -14.14
C TRP A 74 4.42 -0.98 -15.15
N LEU A 75 3.29 -1.56 -15.57
CA LEU A 75 3.26 -2.66 -16.55
C LEU A 75 3.80 -2.21 -17.91
N GLU A 76 3.50 -0.99 -18.34
CA GLU A 76 4.05 -0.39 -19.55
C GLU A 76 5.56 -0.21 -19.43
N TYR A 77 6.03 0.45 -18.36
CA TYR A 77 7.47 0.60 -18.09
C TYR A 77 8.18 -0.76 -18.05
N ARG A 78 7.57 -1.76 -17.41
CA ARG A 78 8.12 -3.12 -17.33
C ARG A 78 8.26 -3.75 -18.71
N ARG A 79 7.25 -3.63 -19.56
CA ARG A 79 7.24 -4.15 -20.94
C ARG A 79 8.30 -3.47 -21.81
N GLU A 80 8.43 -2.17 -21.72
CA GLU A 80 9.44 -1.41 -22.48
C GLU A 80 10.86 -1.73 -22.00
N ARG A 81 11.06 -1.82 -20.70
CA ARG A 81 12.39 -1.98 -20.11
C ARG A 81 12.92 -3.40 -20.20
N TRP A 82 12.05 -4.40 -20.10
CA TRP A 82 12.38 -5.83 -20.13
C TRP A 82 11.41 -6.63 -21.00
N PRO A 83 11.39 -6.43 -22.33
CA PRO A 83 10.40 -7.04 -23.22
C PRO A 83 10.47 -8.57 -23.26
N ASN A 84 11.64 -9.15 -23.00
CA ASN A 84 11.90 -10.58 -23.10
C ASN A 84 12.06 -11.24 -21.72
N THR A 85 11.59 -10.61 -20.64
CA THR A 85 11.69 -11.22 -19.32
C THR A 85 10.75 -12.42 -19.19
N ALA A 86 11.27 -13.53 -18.66
CA ALA A 86 10.48 -14.71 -18.28
C ALA A 86 9.96 -14.63 -16.84
N ASP A 87 10.33 -13.59 -16.08
CA ASP A 87 9.90 -13.43 -14.70
C ASP A 87 8.42 -13.04 -14.64
N LEU A 88 7.61 -13.83 -13.96
CA LEU A 88 6.18 -13.63 -13.79
C LEU A 88 5.83 -12.77 -12.56
N HIS A 89 6.81 -12.40 -11.74
CA HIS A 89 6.53 -11.50 -10.62
C HIS A 89 6.07 -10.13 -11.12
N LEU A 90 5.11 -9.55 -10.44
CA LEU A 90 4.61 -8.20 -10.78
C LEU A 90 5.74 -7.18 -10.70
N LEU A 91 6.49 -7.17 -9.59
CA LEU A 91 7.60 -6.25 -9.36
C LEU A 91 8.94 -6.93 -9.62
N ILE A 92 9.63 -6.45 -10.63
CA ILE A 92 10.98 -6.89 -11.02
C ILE A 92 11.95 -5.71 -11.06
N ASN A 93 13.22 -6.01 -11.06
CA ASN A 93 14.30 -5.05 -11.23
C ASN A 93 15.39 -5.60 -12.18
N ASN A 94 16.45 -4.85 -12.44
CA ASN A 94 17.52 -5.28 -13.35
C ASN A 94 18.16 -6.63 -12.97
N GLN A 95 18.16 -6.99 -11.69
CA GLN A 95 18.76 -8.26 -11.22
C GLN A 95 17.80 -9.44 -11.40
N THR A 96 16.49 -9.22 -11.21
CA THR A 96 15.48 -10.27 -11.28
C THR A 96 14.88 -10.45 -12.67
N ALA A 97 14.94 -9.43 -13.51
CA ALA A 97 14.39 -9.48 -14.87
C ALA A 97 15.05 -10.53 -15.79
N THR A 98 16.26 -10.98 -15.48
CA THR A 98 16.98 -12.03 -16.21
C THR A 98 16.78 -13.42 -15.62
N GLY A 99 16.02 -13.53 -14.53
CA GLY A 99 15.73 -14.79 -13.83
C GLY A 99 14.23 -14.97 -13.60
N THR A 100 13.89 -15.73 -12.56
CA THR A 100 12.50 -15.99 -12.14
C THR A 100 12.31 -15.71 -10.65
N GLY A 101 13.22 -14.96 -10.05
CA GLY A 101 13.25 -14.69 -8.62
C GLY A 101 12.56 -13.38 -8.25
N ARG A 102 11.85 -13.38 -7.13
CA ARG A 102 11.20 -12.18 -6.60
C ARG A 102 12.19 -11.04 -6.28
N ALA A 103 11.74 -9.81 -6.40
CA ALA A 103 12.49 -8.65 -5.92
C ALA A 103 12.74 -8.72 -4.41
N SER A 104 13.92 -8.29 -3.96
CA SER A 104 14.26 -8.32 -2.54
C SER A 104 13.43 -7.31 -1.74
N ASN A 105 13.10 -7.64 -0.49
CA ASN A 105 12.42 -6.73 0.42
C ASN A 105 13.21 -5.42 0.63
N ARG A 106 14.55 -5.49 0.52
CA ARG A 106 15.43 -4.31 0.61
C ARG A 106 15.20 -3.35 -0.57
N TRP A 107 15.05 -3.90 -1.78
CA TRP A 107 14.79 -3.09 -2.97
C TRP A 107 13.40 -2.43 -2.90
N ILE A 108 12.38 -3.19 -2.50
CA ILE A 108 11.00 -2.67 -2.35
C ILE A 108 10.95 -1.52 -1.32
N ARG A 109 11.68 -1.63 -0.21
CA ARG A 109 11.76 -0.57 0.80
C ARG A 109 12.65 0.60 0.38
N GLY A 110 13.47 0.42 -0.66
CA GLY A 110 14.49 1.39 -1.09
C GLY A 110 13.98 2.82 -1.26
N PRO A 111 12.88 3.04 -1.98
CA PRO A 111 12.36 4.39 -2.27
C PRO A 111 12.02 5.21 -1.03
N LEU A 112 11.56 4.57 0.05
CA LEU A 112 11.18 5.24 1.30
C LEU A 112 12.24 5.12 2.40
N ARG A 113 13.47 4.73 2.03
CA ARG A 113 14.56 4.67 3.01
C ARG A 113 14.89 6.08 3.51
N GLY A 114 14.92 6.24 4.83
CA GLY A 114 15.16 7.53 5.48
C GLY A 114 13.92 8.42 5.59
N GLN A 115 12.77 8.00 5.06
CA GLN A 115 11.51 8.68 5.30
C GLN A 115 10.88 8.21 6.62
N GLU A 116 10.23 9.14 7.33
CA GLU A 116 9.51 8.81 8.57
C GLU A 116 8.25 7.96 8.28
N ALA A 117 7.56 8.24 7.18
CA ALA A 117 6.44 7.44 6.70
C ALA A 117 6.97 6.26 5.86
N THR A 118 7.45 5.22 6.52
CA THR A 118 7.86 3.95 5.89
C THR A 118 6.66 3.17 5.36
N LEU A 119 6.89 2.20 4.46
CA LEU A 119 5.82 1.33 3.95
C LEU A 119 5.05 0.62 5.07
N GLU A 120 5.74 0.18 6.11
CA GLU A 120 5.09 -0.47 7.25
C GLU A 120 4.25 0.52 8.06
N ARG A 121 4.73 1.75 8.22
CA ARG A 121 4.00 2.80 8.92
C ARG A 121 2.74 3.21 8.18
N LEU A 122 2.82 3.37 6.85
CA LEU A 122 1.66 3.65 5.97
C LEU A 122 0.63 2.52 6.02
N ARG A 123 1.09 1.26 6.00
CA ARG A 123 0.22 0.09 6.15
C ARG A 123 -0.56 0.11 7.48
N VAL A 124 0.15 0.37 8.57
CA VAL A 124 -0.45 0.43 9.91
C VAL A 124 -1.41 1.61 10.03
N ASP A 125 -1.07 2.75 9.42
CA ASP A 125 -1.92 3.94 9.38
C ASP A 125 -3.25 3.64 8.68
N ARG A 126 -3.22 2.95 7.53
CA ARG A 126 -4.43 2.51 6.83
C ARG A 126 -5.29 1.55 7.66
N GLN A 127 -4.67 0.64 8.41
CA GLN A 127 -5.38 -0.27 9.32
C GLN A 127 -6.03 0.49 10.49
N LEU A 128 -5.31 1.48 11.02
CA LEU A 128 -5.84 2.34 12.08
C LEU A 128 -7.04 3.14 11.60
N GLU A 129 -6.96 3.71 10.40
CA GLU A 129 -8.07 4.44 9.76
C GLU A 129 -9.31 3.57 9.64
N GLU A 130 -9.17 2.34 9.12
CA GLU A 130 -10.30 1.40 9.00
C GLU A 130 -10.92 1.09 10.35
N ALA A 131 -10.09 0.83 11.37
CA ALA A 131 -10.55 0.59 12.74
C ALA A 131 -11.28 1.80 13.35
N MET A 132 -10.92 3.02 12.94
CA MET A 132 -11.60 4.23 13.41
C MET A 132 -12.94 4.47 12.70
N VAL A 133 -13.07 4.08 11.45
CA VAL A 133 -14.28 4.26 10.63
C VAL A 133 -15.33 3.17 10.95
N GLN A 134 -14.92 1.91 10.96
CA GLN A 134 -15.81 0.75 11.14
C GLN A 134 -15.92 0.31 12.60
N GLY A 135 -15.11 0.87 13.49
CA GLY A 135 -14.95 0.41 14.87
C GLY A 135 -13.80 -0.58 15.03
N PRO A 136 -13.29 -0.75 16.26
CA PRO A 136 -12.18 -1.64 16.56
C PRO A 136 -12.64 -3.11 16.63
N ASP A 137 -13.28 -3.61 15.56
CA ASP A 137 -13.66 -5.03 15.44
C ASP A 137 -12.45 -5.82 14.92
N PRO A 138 -11.85 -6.71 15.75
CA PRO A 138 -10.70 -7.51 15.35
C PRO A 138 -11.01 -8.49 14.21
N LEU A 139 -12.24 -8.99 14.14
CA LEU A 139 -12.66 -9.94 13.10
C LEU A 139 -12.77 -9.24 11.75
N HIS A 140 -13.38 -8.05 11.72
CA HIS A 140 -13.43 -7.21 10.51
C HIS A 140 -12.03 -6.86 10.00
N LEU A 141 -11.13 -6.40 10.89
CA LEU A 141 -9.76 -6.09 10.52
C LEU A 141 -8.97 -7.33 10.04
N ALA A 142 -9.21 -8.49 10.66
CA ALA A 142 -8.60 -9.74 10.24
C ALA A 142 -9.10 -10.16 8.85
N GLU A 143 -10.38 -9.96 8.56
CA GLU A 143 -10.99 -10.25 7.26
C GLU A 143 -10.46 -9.31 6.18
N VAL A 144 -10.51 -8.00 6.42
CA VAL A 144 -10.10 -6.98 5.45
C VAL A 144 -8.59 -7.03 5.16
N PHE A 145 -7.75 -7.14 6.20
CA PHE A 145 -6.29 -7.02 6.06
C PHE A 145 -5.53 -8.35 6.16
N GLY A 146 -6.21 -9.46 6.40
CA GLY A 146 -5.55 -10.77 6.57
C GLY A 146 -4.67 -10.83 7.82
N LEU A 147 -5.11 -10.24 8.92
CA LEU A 147 -4.40 -10.32 10.17
C LEU A 147 -4.64 -11.70 10.80
N HIS A 148 -3.58 -12.33 11.33
CA HIS A 148 -3.74 -13.57 12.07
C HIS A 148 -4.43 -13.30 13.41
N GLU A 149 -5.35 -14.17 13.78
CA GLU A 149 -6.14 -14.11 15.02
C GLU A 149 -5.30 -13.95 16.31
N LYS A 150 -4.03 -14.37 16.29
CA LYS A 150 -3.08 -14.19 17.41
C LYS A 150 -2.77 -12.74 17.78
N ILE A 151 -3.05 -11.77 16.89
CA ILE A 151 -2.82 -10.34 17.16
C ILE A 151 -4.03 -9.72 17.84
N SER A 152 -5.21 -10.33 17.73
CA SER A 152 -6.47 -9.84 18.31
C SER A 152 -6.66 -10.22 19.77
N THR A 153 -5.94 -11.22 20.28
CA THR A 153 -6.10 -11.73 21.68
C THR A 153 -5.17 -11.08 22.71
N THR A 154 -4.19 -10.30 22.30
CA THR A 154 -3.38 -9.54 23.25
C THR A 154 -4.07 -8.20 23.55
N GLY A 155 -5.14 -8.29 24.33
CA GLY A 155 -6.08 -7.20 24.63
C GLY A 155 -5.55 -6.04 25.46
N GLU A 156 -4.25 -5.80 25.54
CA GLU A 156 -3.70 -4.72 26.36
C GLU A 156 -3.21 -3.48 25.58
N GLY A 157 -3.29 -3.49 24.23
CA GLY A 157 -2.81 -2.39 23.38
C GLY A 157 -3.88 -1.50 22.72
N TRP A 158 -5.15 -1.89 22.74
CA TRP A 158 -6.22 -1.24 21.95
C TRP A 158 -7.31 -0.60 22.80
N GLN A 159 -7.00 -0.06 23.95
CA GLN A 159 -7.95 0.81 24.66
C GLN A 159 -8.00 2.19 24.00
N VAL A 160 -8.79 2.31 22.94
CA VAL A 160 -9.21 3.62 22.44
C VAL A 160 -10.25 4.15 23.41
N SER A 161 -9.85 5.09 24.25
CA SER A 161 -10.75 5.76 25.19
C SER A 161 -11.91 6.39 24.40
N ARG A 162 -13.13 5.92 24.64
CA ARG A 162 -14.38 6.38 23.96
C ARG A 162 -14.63 7.90 24.03
N ARG A 163 -13.88 8.64 24.86
CA ARG A 163 -14.04 10.08 25.02
C ARG A 163 -13.40 10.95 23.92
N ARG A 164 -12.61 10.37 22.98
CA ARG A 164 -11.94 11.13 21.91
C ARG A 164 -12.49 10.89 20.50
N GLN A 165 -13.56 10.11 20.34
CA GLN A 165 -14.07 9.70 19.02
C GLN A 165 -14.59 10.86 18.15
N ALA A 166 -15.14 11.93 18.72
CA ALA A 166 -15.72 13.02 17.92
C ALA A 166 -14.67 13.94 17.25
N GLY A 167 -13.48 14.07 17.82
CA GLY A 167 -12.40 14.90 17.26
C GLY A 167 -11.47 14.16 16.31
N ALA A 168 -11.22 12.89 16.58
CA ALA A 168 -10.29 12.07 15.81
C ALA A 168 -10.85 11.65 14.44
N ALA A 169 -12.16 11.41 14.33
CA ALA A 169 -12.80 11.06 13.07
C ALA A 169 -12.68 12.17 12.01
N ARG A 170 -12.59 13.44 12.43
CA ARG A 170 -12.44 14.59 11.53
C ARG A 170 -10.99 14.74 11.03
N LEU A 171 -10.01 14.44 11.87
CA LEU A 171 -8.58 14.49 11.51
C LEU A 171 -8.17 13.34 10.60
N VAL A 172 -8.69 12.13 10.84
CA VAL A 172 -8.40 10.95 10.01
C VAL A 172 -9.01 11.06 8.61
N ARG A 173 -10.20 11.67 8.48
CA ARG A 173 -10.81 11.94 7.17
C ARG A 173 -9.96 12.89 6.32
N LEU A 174 -9.24 13.83 6.93
CA LEU A 174 -8.32 14.73 6.25
C LEU A 174 -7.07 13.99 5.75
N SER A 175 -6.50 13.06 6.52
CA SER A 175 -5.29 12.31 6.14
C SER A 175 -5.48 11.45 4.88
N CYS A 176 -6.61 10.73 4.76
CA CYS A 176 -6.87 9.90 3.56
C CYS A 176 -7.34 10.72 2.35
N THR A 177 -8.04 11.84 2.60
CA THR A 177 -8.42 12.79 1.55
C THR A 177 -7.19 13.49 1.00
N ASP A 178 -6.17 13.74 1.83
CA ASP A 178 -4.91 14.36 1.43
C ASP A 178 -4.02 13.39 0.61
N LEU A 179 -3.91 12.12 0.99
CA LEU A 179 -3.30 11.09 0.12
C LEU A 179 -4.04 10.99 -1.22
N ARG A 180 -5.34 11.10 -1.17
CA ARG A 180 -6.17 11.19 -2.36
C ARG A 180 -5.85 12.42 -3.20
N GLY A 181 -5.75 13.59 -2.63
CA GLY A 181 -5.46 14.85 -3.32
C GLY A 181 -4.04 14.89 -3.91
N VAL A 182 -3.06 14.44 -3.15
CA VAL A 182 -1.65 14.43 -3.58
C VAL A 182 -1.39 13.44 -4.71
N LEU A 183 -2.01 12.25 -4.64
CA LEU A 183 -1.97 11.29 -5.76
C LEU A 183 -2.73 11.82 -6.98
N GLU A 184 -3.81 12.63 -6.83
CA GLU A 184 -4.52 13.28 -7.93
C GLU A 184 -3.69 14.38 -8.60
N ALA A 185 -3.08 15.26 -7.83
CA ALA A 185 -2.20 16.30 -8.36
C ALA A 185 -1.05 15.71 -9.18
N TRP A 186 -0.58 14.53 -8.81
CA TRP A 186 0.53 13.86 -9.47
C TRP A 186 0.17 13.21 -10.80
N VAL A 187 -1.04 12.70 -10.96
CA VAL A 187 -1.53 12.14 -12.23
C VAL A 187 -1.81 13.26 -13.24
N THR A 188 -2.17 14.45 -12.77
CA THR A 188 -2.48 15.62 -13.63
C THR A 188 -1.21 16.30 -14.18
N ILE A 189 -0.05 16.15 -13.55
CA ILE A 189 1.22 16.76 -14.00
C ILE A 189 1.89 15.97 -15.14
N GLN A 190 1.43 14.75 -15.45
CA GLN A 190 2.00 13.90 -16.50
C GLN A 190 1.01 13.59 -17.66
N ALA A 191 -0.12 14.30 -17.75
CA ALA A 191 -0.98 14.34 -18.91
C ALA A 191 -0.67 15.57 -19.77
#